data_804caace3357dac571afac3e167c51a5
#
_entry.id   804caace3357dac571afac3e167c51a5
#
_cell.length_a   1.000
_cell.length_b   1.000
_cell.length_c   1.000
_cell.angle_alpha   90.00
_cell.angle_beta   90.00
_cell.angle_gamma   90.00
#
_symmetry.space_group_name_H-M   'P 1'
#
loop_
_entity.id
_entity.type
_entity.pdbx_description
1 polymer ?
#
loop_
_entity_poly.entity_id
_entity_poly.type
_entity_poly.pdbx_seq_one_letter_code
_entity_poly.pdbx_strand_id
1 'polypeptide(L)'
;MTRTPNLEDVSTKQRRIAMLAAESPQMAFTSLNHYLDLDWLHEAFRRTRKSGAPGVDGQTWSDYEANLEENLQSLLDRAKSGTYRAPPVRRVHIPKGGSTSETRPIGIPTIEDKVLQRAVVMILEAVYQWDFHDCSHGFRRGRSAHGALESLWDQSMNLGIKWILDVDVQKFFDTLDHKHLRELLQIRVRDGVILRLIGKWLHAGVLEAGVLSYPREGSPQGGVISPLLANVYLHYVLDLWFHEEVLPRLRGRAFLIRYADDFVIGFTDEQDAGRVLEVLPKRFARYGLTIHPDKTRLVAFHRPRSKGDRPGTFDFLGFTHYWGVSRKGNRVIKRKTASSRFTRAVRAISDWCRRNRHLPLADQAKVLGQKLRGHCAYYGITGNSTALSTFRREVIRIWYKWLRRRHRERPRWSWFSRLLQRYPLPMAITVHSVCRVANS
;
A
#
# COMPACT_ATOMS: atom_id res chain seq x y z
N MET A 1 -31.05 24.71 2.19
CA MET A 1 -31.20 23.57 3.11
C MET A 1 -30.26 22.49 2.63
N THR A 2 -29.22 22.22 3.36
CA THR A 2 -28.26 21.13 3.04
C THR A 2 -28.96 19.79 3.25
N ARG A 3 -29.16 19.05 2.17
CA ARG A 3 -29.73 17.69 2.20
C ARG A 3 -28.79 16.78 3.00
N THR A 4 -29.25 16.18 4.07
CA THR A 4 -28.50 15.16 4.81
C THR A 4 -28.46 13.88 3.96
N PRO A 5 -27.27 13.38 3.54
CA PRO A 5 -27.19 12.17 2.73
C PRO A 5 -27.78 10.96 3.48
N ASN A 6 -28.53 10.14 2.79
CA ASN A 6 -29.04 8.89 3.35
C ASN A 6 -27.93 7.83 3.33
N LEU A 7 -27.09 7.81 4.36
CA LEU A 7 -25.95 6.91 4.51
C LEU A 7 -26.37 5.42 4.64
N GLU A 8 -27.54 5.14 5.18
CA GLU A 8 -28.07 3.79 5.25
C GLU A 8 -28.40 3.25 3.87
N ASP A 9 -28.91 4.10 2.96
CA ASP A 9 -29.20 3.74 1.58
C ASP A 9 -27.91 3.39 0.82
N VAL A 10 -26.86 4.21 0.91
CA VAL A 10 -25.56 3.93 0.26
C VAL A 10 -24.95 2.64 0.74
N SER A 11 -24.97 2.35 2.05
CA SER A 11 -24.43 1.11 2.61
C SER A 11 -25.23 -0.11 2.15
N THR A 12 -26.55 0.02 2.02
CA THR A 12 -27.47 -1.01 1.54
C THR A 12 -27.23 -1.30 0.06
N LYS A 13 -27.08 -0.25 -0.76
CA LYS A 13 -26.71 -0.39 -2.19
C LYS A 13 -25.35 -1.10 -2.37
N GLN A 14 -24.32 -0.72 -1.59
CA GLN A 14 -23.03 -1.42 -1.63
C GLN A 14 -23.14 -2.90 -1.26
N ARG A 15 -23.92 -3.20 -0.22
CA ARG A 15 -24.16 -4.58 0.22
C ARG A 15 -24.90 -5.39 -0.83
N ARG A 16 -25.91 -4.80 -1.50
CA ARG A 16 -26.63 -5.45 -2.60
C ARG A 16 -25.71 -5.80 -3.78
N ILE A 17 -24.85 -4.88 -4.21
CA ILE A 17 -23.84 -5.16 -5.26
C ILE A 17 -22.94 -6.32 -4.84
N ALA A 18 -22.45 -6.30 -3.59
CA ALA A 18 -21.56 -7.32 -3.08
C ALA A 18 -22.22 -8.70 -2.98
N MET A 19 -23.50 -8.77 -2.59
CA MET A 19 -24.28 -10.01 -2.56
C MET A 19 -24.46 -10.59 -3.96
N LEU A 20 -24.89 -9.77 -4.92
CA LEU A 20 -25.03 -10.20 -6.32
C LEU A 20 -23.69 -10.69 -6.91
N ALA A 21 -22.58 -10.02 -6.57
CA ALA A 21 -21.26 -10.44 -7.02
C ALA A 21 -20.84 -11.80 -6.43
N ALA A 22 -21.15 -12.02 -5.14
CA ALA A 22 -20.84 -13.28 -4.46
C ALA A 22 -21.72 -14.46 -4.96
N GLU A 23 -23.02 -14.21 -5.18
CA GLU A 23 -23.96 -15.22 -5.66
C GLU A 23 -23.73 -15.61 -7.11
N SER A 24 -23.16 -14.71 -7.91
CA SER A 24 -22.94 -14.90 -9.35
C SER A 24 -21.51 -14.56 -9.77
N PRO A 25 -20.49 -15.38 -9.43
CA PRO A 25 -19.08 -15.08 -9.71
C PRO A 25 -18.74 -14.93 -11.19
N GLN A 26 -19.53 -15.53 -12.08
CA GLN A 26 -19.33 -15.46 -13.54
C GLN A 26 -20.14 -14.33 -14.22
N MET A 27 -21.00 -13.65 -13.48
CA MET A 27 -21.84 -12.58 -14.03
C MET A 27 -21.04 -11.32 -14.29
N ALA A 28 -21.23 -10.74 -15.47
CA ALA A 28 -20.75 -9.40 -15.79
C ALA A 28 -21.85 -8.36 -15.54
N PHE A 29 -21.55 -7.35 -14.74
CA PHE A 29 -22.47 -6.26 -14.44
C PHE A 29 -22.57 -5.29 -15.63
N THR A 30 -23.74 -5.15 -16.20
CA THR A 30 -24.01 -4.25 -17.35
C THR A 30 -24.61 -2.91 -16.94
N SER A 31 -25.18 -2.83 -15.75
CA SER A 31 -25.87 -1.64 -15.24
C SER A 31 -25.46 -1.34 -13.81
N LEU A 32 -24.34 -0.62 -13.63
CA LEU A 32 -23.84 -0.15 -12.34
C LEU A 32 -23.99 1.36 -12.16
N ASN A 33 -24.12 2.08 -13.28
CA ASN A 33 -24.19 3.55 -13.26
C ASN A 33 -25.46 4.10 -12.57
N HIS A 34 -26.53 3.28 -12.44
CA HIS A 34 -27.72 3.72 -11.70
C HIS A 34 -27.47 3.91 -10.20
N TYR A 35 -26.43 3.28 -9.64
CA TYR A 35 -26.00 3.52 -8.27
C TYR A 35 -25.29 4.86 -8.09
N LEU A 36 -24.77 5.47 -9.17
CA LEU A 36 -24.23 6.82 -9.13
C LEU A 36 -25.40 7.82 -9.06
N ASP A 37 -25.74 8.23 -7.88
CA ASP A 37 -26.71 9.29 -7.57
C ASP A 37 -26.09 10.34 -6.62
N LEU A 38 -26.86 11.34 -6.25
CA LEU A 38 -26.38 12.44 -5.40
C LEU A 38 -25.94 11.93 -4.03
N ASP A 39 -26.70 11.07 -3.39
CA ASP A 39 -26.35 10.50 -2.08
C ASP A 39 -25.05 9.70 -2.13
N TRP A 40 -24.83 8.98 -3.22
CA TRP A 40 -23.59 8.25 -3.46
C TRP A 40 -22.38 9.18 -3.63
N LEU A 41 -22.55 10.29 -4.36
CA LEU A 41 -21.49 11.29 -4.53
C LEU A 41 -21.21 12.05 -3.22
N HIS A 42 -22.22 12.36 -2.42
CA HIS A 42 -22.03 12.91 -1.08
C HIS A 42 -21.18 11.99 -0.20
N GLU A 43 -21.47 10.71 -0.19
CA GLU A 43 -20.66 9.73 0.56
C GLU A 43 -19.24 9.63 0.00
N ALA A 44 -19.07 9.68 -1.31
CA ALA A 44 -17.76 9.71 -1.95
C ALA A 44 -16.96 10.98 -1.55
N PHE A 45 -17.60 12.13 -1.51
CA PHE A 45 -17.00 13.38 -1.02
C PHE A 45 -16.58 13.25 0.45
N ARG A 46 -17.46 12.76 1.31
CA ARG A 46 -17.19 12.52 2.74
C ARG A 46 -15.97 11.59 2.95
N ARG A 47 -15.81 10.56 2.11
CA ARG A 47 -14.66 9.63 2.14
C ARG A 47 -13.40 10.20 1.49
N THR A 48 -13.49 11.35 0.84
CA THR A 48 -12.35 12.01 0.21
C THR A 48 -11.53 12.75 1.26
N ARG A 49 -10.20 12.63 1.21
CA ARG A 49 -9.31 13.21 2.23
C ARG A 49 -9.33 14.73 2.21
N LYS A 50 -9.78 15.36 3.29
CA LYS A 50 -9.87 16.81 3.46
C LYS A 50 -8.55 17.56 3.27
N SER A 51 -7.44 17.00 3.80
CA SER A 51 -6.10 17.58 3.73
C SER A 51 -5.32 17.15 2.47
N GLY A 52 -6.02 16.72 1.42
CA GLY A 52 -5.39 16.34 0.15
C GLY A 52 -4.89 17.57 -0.62
N ALA A 53 -3.71 17.44 -1.26
CA ALA A 53 -3.19 18.52 -2.10
C ALA A 53 -4.15 18.82 -3.27
N PRO A 54 -4.32 20.11 -3.69
CA PRO A 54 -5.15 20.51 -4.83
C PRO A 54 -4.57 19.99 -6.15
N GLY A 55 -5.43 19.83 -7.15
CA GLY A 55 -5.08 19.43 -8.50
C GLY A 55 -4.46 20.58 -9.32
N VAL A 56 -4.67 20.52 -10.64
CA VAL A 56 -4.23 21.57 -11.60
C VAL A 56 -5.03 22.86 -11.49
N ASP A 57 -6.27 22.77 -11.02
CA ASP A 57 -7.22 23.88 -10.80
C ASP A 57 -6.93 24.69 -9.53
N GLY A 58 -6.04 24.19 -8.65
CA GLY A 58 -5.75 24.81 -7.37
C GLY A 58 -6.86 24.71 -6.33
N GLN A 59 -8.04 24.15 -6.67
CA GLN A 59 -9.19 24.06 -5.79
C GLN A 59 -8.92 23.12 -4.61
N THR A 60 -9.15 23.63 -3.39
CA THR A 60 -9.04 22.84 -2.16
C THR A 60 -10.36 22.11 -1.84
N TRP A 61 -10.31 21.19 -0.87
CA TRP A 61 -11.50 20.51 -0.37
C TRP A 61 -12.56 21.52 0.17
N SER A 62 -12.12 22.56 0.87
CA SER A 62 -13.00 23.59 1.43
C SER A 62 -13.66 24.48 0.35
N ASP A 63 -12.91 24.79 -0.72
CA ASP A 63 -13.45 25.58 -1.84
C ASP A 63 -14.55 24.78 -2.58
N TYR A 64 -14.35 23.48 -2.74
CA TYR A 64 -15.35 22.60 -3.35
C TYR A 64 -16.59 22.43 -2.45
N GLU A 65 -16.39 22.36 -1.13
CA GLU A 65 -17.45 22.22 -0.13
C GLU A 65 -18.38 23.45 -0.09
N ALA A 66 -17.88 24.64 -0.40
CA ALA A 66 -18.65 25.87 -0.34
C ALA A 66 -19.90 25.86 -1.25
N ASN A 67 -19.84 25.18 -2.39
CA ASN A 67 -20.96 25.03 -3.34
C ASN A 67 -21.22 23.52 -3.62
N LEU A 68 -21.24 22.70 -2.57
CA LEU A 68 -21.20 21.25 -2.68
C LEU A 68 -22.36 20.68 -3.51
N GLU A 69 -23.59 21.10 -3.25
CA GLU A 69 -24.79 20.57 -3.93
C GLU A 69 -24.74 20.80 -5.45
N GLU A 70 -24.46 22.05 -5.86
CA GLU A 70 -24.34 22.41 -7.27
C GLU A 70 -23.19 21.68 -7.95
N ASN A 71 -22.05 21.61 -7.28
CA ASN A 71 -20.86 20.90 -7.78
C ASN A 71 -21.14 19.42 -7.99
N LEU A 72 -21.78 18.75 -7.02
CA LEU A 72 -22.09 17.32 -7.11
C LEU A 72 -23.18 17.05 -8.16
N GLN A 73 -24.23 17.90 -8.26
CA GLN A 73 -25.25 17.75 -9.28
C GLN A 73 -24.66 17.90 -10.68
N SER A 74 -23.91 18.97 -10.92
CA SER A 74 -23.21 19.19 -12.20
C SER A 74 -22.26 18.04 -12.55
N LEU A 75 -21.52 17.52 -11.57
CA LEU A 75 -20.63 16.37 -11.77
C LEU A 75 -21.39 15.11 -12.17
N LEU A 76 -22.51 14.83 -11.49
CA LEU A 76 -23.39 13.69 -11.79
C LEU A 76 -23.92 13.75 -13.22
N ASP A 77 -24.45 14.90 -13.62
CA ASP A 77 -25.04 15.10 -14.96
C ASP A 77 -23.99 14.91 -16.06
N ARG A 78 -22.80 15.49 -15.89
CA ARG A 78 -21.69 15.32 -16.83
C ARG A 78 -21.15 13.87 -16.86
N ALA A 79 -21.12 13.18 -15.73
CA ALA A 79 -20.68 11.80 -15.67
C ALA A 79 -21.65 10.87 -16.43
N LYS A 80 -22.97 11.05 -16.21
CA LYS A 80 -24.02 10.24 -16.85
C LYS A 80 -24.20 10.53 -18.33
N SER A 81 -24.25 11.80 -18.72
CA SER A 81 -24.39 12.21 -20.13
C SER A 81 -23.17 11.88 -20.99
N GLY A 82 -22.01 11.63 -20.35
CA GLY A 82 -20.75 11.37 -21.06
C GLY A 82 -19.98 12.64 -21.43
N THR A 83 -20.47 13.83 -21.08
CA THR A 83 -19.78 15.10 -21.34
C THR A 83 -18.66 15.40 -20.35
N TYR A 84 -18.57 14.66 -19.21
CA TYR A 84 -17.46 14.75 -18.29
C TYR A 84 -16.11 14.62 -18.99
N ARG A 85 -15.16 15.48 -18.68
CA ARG A 85 -13.77 15.44 -19.15
C ARG A 85 -12.83 15.38 -17.96
N ALA A 86 -11.99 14.36 -17.88
CA ALA A 86 -10.99 14.25 -16.83
C ALA A 86 -9.90 15.32 -17.02
N PRO A 87 -9.70 16.21 -16.04
CA PRO A 87 -8.61 17.19 -16.10
C PRO A 87 -7.25 16.48 -16.01
N PRO A 88 -6.17 17.09 -16.54
CA PRO A 88 -4.84 16.52 -16.37
C PRO A 88 -4.46 16.46 -14.89
N VAL A 89 -3.69 15.43 -14.51
CA VAL A 89 -3.18 15.32 -13.15
C VAL A 89 -1.94 16.21 -12.97
N ARG A 90 -1.85 16.90 -11.84
CA ARG A 90 -0.66 17.68 -11.48
C ARG A 90 0.43 16.76 -10.96
N ARG A 91 1.56 16.66 -11.67
CA ARG A 91 2.68 15.81 -11.27
C ARG A 91 3.55 16.47 -10.22
N VAL A 92 3.85 15.71 -9.17
CA VAL A 92 4.77 16.10 -8.09
C VAL A 92 5.74 14.96 -7.83
N HIS A 93 7.03 15.28 -7.71
CA HIS A 93 8.07 14.30 -7.41
C HIS A 93 8.29 14.18 -5.90
N ILE A 94 8.09 12.98 -5.36
CA ILE A 94 8.37 12.67 -3.96
C ILE A 94 9.65 11.85 -3.87
N PRO A 95 10.62 12.21 -2.97
CA PRO A 95 11.86 11.46 -2.81
C PRO A 95 11.60 9.97 -2.52
N LYS A 96 12.18 9.09 -3.33
CA LYS A 96 12.05 7.65 -3.18
C LYS A 96 12.93 7.19 -2.02
N GLY A 97 12.30 6.79 -0.96
CA GLY A 97 13.00 6.13 0.13
C GLY A 97 14.03 6.97 0.88
N GLY A 98 13.96 8.31 0.87
CA GLY A 98 14.93 9.18 1.49
C GLY A 98 16.21 9.39 0.65
N SER A 99 16.22 8.92 -0.60
CA SER A 99 17.21 9.29 -1.59
C SER A 99 17.02 10.76 -1.98
N THR A 100 18.10 11.48 -2.24
CA THR A 100 18.06 12.83 -2.81
C THR A 100 18.05 12.80 -4.34
N SER A 101 18.42 11.68 -4.95
CA SER A 101 18.56 11.52 -6.40
C SER A 101 17.40 10.78 -7.06
N GLU A 102 16.73 9.87 -6.34
CA GLU A 102 15.60 9.12 -6.89
C GLU A 102 14.27 9.67 -6.39
N THR A 103 13.35 9.95 -7.30
CA THR A 103 11.99 10.43 -6.98
C THR A 103 10.94 9.47 -7.52
N ARG A 104 9.75 9.51 -6.92
CA ARG A 104 8.52 8.92 -7.46
C ARG A 104 7.65 10.04 -8.00
N PRO A 105 7.25 9.98 -9.27
CA PRO A 105 6.24 10.89 -9.79
C PRO A 105 4.87 10.50 -9.22
N ILE A 106 4.15 11.47 -8.65
CA ILE A 106 2.79 11.29 -8.17
C ILE A 106 1.90 12.29 -8.90
N GLY A 107 0.85 11.80 -9.56
CA GLY A 107 -0.19 12.61 -10.16
C GLY A 107 -1.26 12.96 -9.13
N ILE A 108 -1.56 14.23 -8.98
CA ILE A 108 -2.58 14.73 -8.06
C ILE A 108 -3.79 15.16 -8.89
N PRO A 109 -4.92 14.42 -8.85
CA PRO A 109 -6.17 14.81 -9.50
C PRO A 109 -6.81 16.03 -8.82
N THR A 110 -7.72 16.70 -9.51
CA THR A 110 -8.58 17.72 -8.93
C THR A 110 -9.49 17.16 -7.83
N ILE A 111 -10.10 18.00 -7.01
CA ILE A 111 -11.05 17.53 -5.97
C ILE A 111 -12.23 16.83 -6.60
N GLU A 112 -12.79 17.42 -7.65
CA GLU A 112 -13.92 16.85 -8.40
C GLU A 112 -13.60 15.44 -8.90
N ASP A 113 -12.42 15.28 -9.51
CA ASP A 113 -11.94 13.99 -9.98
C ASP A 113 -11.78 12.97 -8.85
N LYS A 114 -11.23 13.40 -7.71
CA LYS A 114 -11.09 12.52 -6.53
C LYS A 114 -12.44 12.02 -6.04
N VAL A 115 -13.47 12.86 -6.05
CA VAL A 115 -14.83 12.51 -5.65
C VAL A 115 -15.43 11.49 -6.62
N LEU A 116 -15.37 11.76 -7.92
CA LEU A 116 -15.95 10.86 -8.91
C LEU A 116 -15.20 9.52 -8.96
N GLN A 117 -13.86 9.54 -8.90
CA GLN A 117 -13.06 8.31 -8.77
C GLN A 117 -13.42 7.53 -7.51
N ARG A 118 -13.63 8.21 -6.37
CA ARG A 118 -14.06 7.56 -5.12
C ARG A 118 -15.43 6.92 -5.27
N ALA A 119 -16.36 7.58 -5.94
CA ALA A 119 -17.69 7.04 -6.20
C ALA A 119 -17.63 5.73 -7.02
N VAL A 120 -16.80 5.72 -8.07
CA VAL A 120 -16.59 4.50 -8.89
C VAL A 120 -15.84 3.42 -8.10
N VAL A 121 -14.84 3.78 -7.29
CA VAL A 121 -14.15 2.84 -6.39
C VAL A 121 -15.13 2.15 -5.45
N MET A 122 -16.08 2.87 -4.87
CA MET A 122 -17.09 2.29 -3.96
C MET A 122 -17.96 1.24 -4.64
N ILE A 123 -18.26 1.40 -5.93
CA ILE A 123 -19.00 0.41 -6.74
C ILE A 123 -18.09 -0.80 -7.01
N LEU A 124 -16.90 -0.57 -7.55
CA LEU A 124 -15.99 -1.64 -7.96
C LEU A 124 -15.46 -2.46 -6.77
N GLU A 125 -15.22 -1.83 -5.61
CA GLU A 125 -14.87 -2.55 -4.39
C GLU A 125 -15.96 -3.56 -4.00
N ALA A 126 -17.24 -3.20 -4.15
CA ALA A 126 -18.35 -4.10 -3.87
C ALA A 126 -18.41 -5.29 -4.85
N VAL A 127 -18.06 -5.06 -6.13
CA VAL A 127 -17.98 -6.12 -7.15
C VAL A 127 -16.81 -7.06 -6.87
N TYR A 128 -15.58 -6.52 -6.71
CA TYR A 128 -14.36 -7.33 -6.70
C TYR A 128 -13.96 -7.86 -5.32
N GLN A 129 -14.60 -7.42 -4.21
CA GLN A 129 -14.23 -7.87 -2.87
C GLN A 129 -14.29 -9.39 -2.69
N TRP A 130 -15.23 -10.04 -3.33
CA TRP A 130 -15.43 -11.49 -3.29
C TRP A 130 -14.61 -12.24 -4.34
N ASP A 131 -14.26 -11.59 -5.44
CA ASP A 131 -13.44 -12.19 -6.49
C ASP A 131 -11.97 -12.31 -6.06
N PHE A 132 -11.47 -11.32 -5.31
CA PHE A 132 -10.06 -11.31 -4.93
C PHE A 132 -9.68 -12.44 -3.99
N HIS A 133 -8.65 -13.19 -4.35
CA HIS A 133 -8.08 -14.26 -3.52
C HIS A 133 -7.57 -13.77 -2.17
N ASP A 134 -7.51 -14.67 -1.18
CA ASP A 134 -6.99 -14.40 0.15
C ASP A 134 -5.50 -14.06 0.19
N CYS A 135 -4.76 -14.43 -0.83
CA CYS A 135 -3.35 -14.06 -0.99
C CYS A 135 -3.12 -12.56 -1.20
N SER A 136 -4.16 -11.81 -1.64
CA SER A 136 -4.08 -10.37 -1.94
C SER A 136 -4.48 -9.53 -0.72
N HIS A 137 -3.56 -8.69 -0.22
CA HIS A 137 -3.77 -7.87 0.99
C HIS A 137 -3.73 -6.36 0.76
N GLY A 138 -3.01 -5.87 -0.26
CA GLY A 138 -2.82 -4.44 -0.48
C GLY A 138 -4.09 -3.73 -0.95
N PHE A 139 -4.37 -2.54 -0.40
CA PHE A 139 -5.47 -1.66 -0.81
C PHE A 139 -6.87 -2.30 -0.78
N ARG A 140 -7.07 -3.33 0.02
CA ARG A 140 -8.35 -4.00 0.21
C ARG A 140 -8.94 -3.68 1.59
N ARG A 141 -10.26 -3.49 1.64
CA ARG A 141 -10.97 -3.25 2.90
C ARG A 141 -10.83 -4.46 3.83
N GLY A 142 -10.55 -4.21 5.12
CA GLY A 142 -10.35 -5.26 6.12
C GLY A 142 -9.02 -6.01 6.01
N ARG A 143 -8.15 -5.68 5.06
CA ARG A 143 -6.81 -6.26 4.91
C ARG A 143 -5.72 -5.25 5.29
N SER A 144 -4.55 -5.74 5.68
CA SER A 144 -3.44 -4.89 6.12
C SER A 144 -2.08 -5.50 5.80
N ALA A 145 -1.02 -4.69 5.89
CA ALA A 145 0.35 -5.18 5.77
C ALA A 145 0.69 -6.20 6.88
N HIS A 146 0.15 -5.99 8.10
CA HIS A 146 0.34 -6.93 9.20
C HIS A 146 -0.39 -8.26 8.95
N GLY A 147 -1.59 -8.23 8.37
CA GLY A 147 -2.29 -9.44 7.94
C GLY A 147 -1.52 -10.21 6.86
N ALA A 148 -0.90 -9.51 5.89
CA ALA A 148 -0.02 -10.16 4.91
C ALA A 148 1.20 -10.83 5.55
N LEU A 149 1.83 -10.14 6.52
CA LEU A 149 2.97 -10.67 7.27
C LEU A 149 2.59 -11.88 8.15
N GLU A 150 1.39 -11.89 8.70
CA GLU A 150 0.84 -13.01 9.47
C GLU A 150 0.57 -14.20 8.57
N SER A 151 -0.15 -14.02 7.47
CA SER A 151 -0.41 -15.06 6.48
C SER A 151 0.88 -15.66 5.92
N LEU A 152 1.90 -14.83 5.65
CA LEU A 152 3.22 -15.28 5.22
C LEU A 152 3.88 -16.18 6.29
N TRP A 153 3.81 -15.78 7.56
CA TRP A 153 4.39 -16.55 8.67
C TRP A 153 3.67 -17.88 8.86
N ASP A 154 2.33 -17.85 8.92
CA ASP A 154 1.50 -19.05 9.14
C ASP A 154 1.70 -20.07 8.03
N GLN A 155 1.61 -19.65 6.76
CA GLN A 155 1.78 -20.56 5.63
C GLN A 155 3.21 -21.09 5.54
N SER A 156 4.23 -20.25 5.79
CA SER A 156 5.61 -20.71 5.79
C SER A 156 5.92 -21.74 6.88
N MET A 157 5.35 -21.57 8.08
CA MET A 157 5.53 -22.51 9.19
C MET A 157 4.75 -23.82 8.97
N ASN A 158 3.47 -23.71 8.57
CA ASN A 158 2.56 -24.85 8.44
C ASN A 158 2.89 -25.74 7.23
N LEU A 159 3.29 -25.16 6.11
CA LEU A 159 3.66 -25.91 4.90
C LEU A 159 5.09 -26.42 4.91
N GLY A 160 5.94 -25.93 5.81
CA GLY A 160 7.35 -26.34 5.87
C GLY A 160 8.14 -25.87 4.64
N ILE A 161 7.97 -24.60 4.29
CA ILE A 161 8.60 -23.98 3.12
C ILE A 161 10.13 -24.06 3.18
N LYS A 162 10.73 -24.34 2.03
CA LYS A 162 12.19 -24.41 1.86
C LYS A 162 12.74 -23.34 0.94
N TRP A 163 11.91 -22.77 0.06
CA TRP A 163 12.29 -21.77 -0.94
C TRP A 163 11.31 -20.62 -0.94
N ILE A 164 11.83 -19.40 -1.07
CA ILE A 164 11.04 -18.19 -1.25
C ILE A 164 11.48 -17.52 -2.55
N LEU A 165 10.55 -17.29 -3.43
CA LEU A 165 10.70 -16.44 -4.60
C LEU A 165 10.20 -15.04 -4.24
N ASP A 166 11.12 -14.09 -4.10
CA ASP A 166 10.91 -12.67 -3.80
C ASP A 166 10.92 -11.92 -5.13
N VAL A 167 9.81 -11.26 -5.49
CA VAL A 167 9.60 -10.70 -6.83
C VAL A 167 9.36 -9.20 -6.77
N ASP A 168 10.10 -8.45 -7.58
CA ASP A 168 9.95 -7.00 -7.78
C ASP A 168 9.47 -6.72 -9.21
N VAL A 169 8.31 -6.07 -9.36
CA VAL A 169 7.78 -5.66 -10.67
C VAL A 169 8.30 -4.27 -11.02
N GLN A 170 8.88 -4.12 -12.24
CA GLN A 170 9.41 -2.83 -12.68
C GLN A 170 8.28 -1.85 -12.99
N LYS A 171 8.32 -0.67 -12.37
CA LYS A 171 7.46 0.49 -12.71
C LYS A 171 5.99 0.11 -12.98
N PHE A 172 5.44 -0.81 -12.20
CA PHE A 172 4.12 -1.42 -12.42
C PHE A 172 3.03 -0.41 -12.85
N PHE A 173 2.91 0.72 -12.13
CA PHE A 173 1.90 1.75 -12.45
C PHE A 173 2.19 2.51 -13.74
N ASP A 174 3.43 2.56 -14.19
CA ASP A 174 3.84 3.29 -15.40
C ASP A 174 3.73 2.42 -16.67
N THR A 175 3.70 1.09 -16.52
CA THR A 175 3.70 0.11 -17.63
C THR A 175 2.38 -0.63 -17.76
N LEU A 176 1.35 -0.26 -16.98
CA LEU A 176 0.05 -0.91 -17.01
C LEU A 176 -0.64 -0.67 -18.37
N ASP A 177 -0.85 -1.73 -19.14
CA ASP A 177 -1.46 -1.65 -20.46
C ASP A 177 -2.97 -1.39 -20.38
N HIS A 178 -3.44 -0.29 -21.00
CA HIS A 178 -4.84 0.15 -20.94
C HIS A 178 -5.80 -0.81 -21.64
N LYS A 179 -5.34 -1.45 -22.73
CA LYS A 179 -6.15 -2.40 -23.48
C LYS A 179 -6.40 -3.65 -22.64
N HIS A 180 -5.33 -4.25 -22.13
CA HIS A 180 -5.46 -5.40 -21.24
C HIS A 180 -6.26 -5.08 -19.98
N LEU A 181 -6.03 -3.92 -19.34
CA LEU A 181 -6.84 -3.52 -18.19
C LEU A 181 -8.32 -3.47 -18.53
N ARG A 182 -8.68 -2.89 -19.68
CA ARG A 182 -10.08 -2.82 -20.13
C ARG A 182 -10.67 -4.20 -20.37
N GLU A 183 -9.94 -5.10 -21.03
CA GLU A 183 -10.36 -6.49 -21.28
C GLU A 183 -10.61 -7.22 -19.95
N LEU A 184 -9.69 -7.08 -18.97
CA LEU A 184 -9.81 -7.70 -17.66
C LEU A 184 -10.99 -7.13 -16.85
N LEU A 185 -11.21 -5.82 -16.89
CA LEU A 185 -12.37 -5.19 -16.27
C LEU A 185 -13.68 -5.72 -16.85
N GLN A 186 -13.75 -5.92 -18.18
CA GLN A 186 -14.96 -6.36 -18.87
C GLN A 186 -15.38 -7.80 -18.52
N ILE A 187 -14.53 -8.58 -17.88
CA ILE A 187 -14.89 -9.89 -17.33
C ILE A 187 -16.03 -9.72 -16.32
N ARG A 188 -15.95 -8.71 -15.45
CA ARG A 188 -16.95 -8.47 -14.38
C ARG A 188 -17.78 -7.20 -14.57
N VAL A 189 -17.28 -6.21 -15.30
CA VAL A 189 -17.91 -4.89 -15.44
C VAL A 189 -18.02 -4.51 -16.90
N ARG A 190 -19.25 -4.53 -17.43
CA ARG A 190 -19.59 -4.16 -18.82
C ARG A 190 -20.45 -2.89 -18.88
N ASP A 191 -20.62 -2.17 -17.77
CA ASP A 191 -21.32 -0.89 -17.75
C ASP A 191 -20.54 0.15 -18.56
N GLY A 192 -21.18 0.68 -19.61
CA GLY A 192 -20.55 1.61 -20.54
C GLY A 192 -20.16 2.96 -19.90
N VAL A 193 -20.91 3.42 -18.90
CA VAL A 193 -20.60 4.68 -18.19
C VAL A 193 -19.35 4.49 -17.33
N ILE A 194 -19.32 3.44 -16.54
CA ILE A 194 -18.18 3.12 -15.66
C ILE A 194 -16.89 2.91 -16.48
N LEU A 195 -16.96 2.11 -17.54
CA LEU A 195 -15.78 1.86 -18.39
C LEU A 195 -15.30 3.11 -19.12
N ARG A 196 -16.23 4.00 -19.54
CA ARG A 196 -15.90 5.27 -20.17
C ARG A 196 -15.21 6.23 -19.19
N LEU A 197 -15.68 6.31 -17.94
CA LEU A 197 -15.05 7.11 -16.90
C LEU A 197 -13.63 6.62 -16.61
N ILE A 198 -13.44 5.30 -16.43
CA ILE A 198 -12.11 4.72 -16.24
C ILE A 198 -11.19 5.05 -17.42
N GLY A 199 -11.67 4.87 -18.64
CA GLY A 199 -10.92 5.22 -19.86
C GLY A 199 -10.49 6.69 -19.87
N LYS A 200 -11.37 7.63 -19.47
CA LYS A 200 -11.05 9.06 -19.40
C LYS A 200 -9.94 9.36 -18.38
N TRP A 201 -9.93 8.70 -17.23
CA TRP A 201 -8.86 8.86 -16.22
C TRP A 201 -7.53 8.24 -16.66
N LEU A 202 -7.55 7.11 -17.35
CA LEU A 202 -6.32 6.50 -17.88
C LEU A 202 -5.67 7.37 -18.96
N HIS A 203 -6.48 8.09 -19.76
CA HIS A 203 -6.01 9.02 -20.78
C HIS A 203 -5.95 10.47 -20.32
N ALA A 204 -6.22 10.75 -19.04
CA ALA A 204 -6.03 12.10 -18.49
C ALA A 204 -4.57 12.53 -18.66
N GLY A 205 -4.37 13.72 -19.20
CA GLY A 205 -3.03 14.27 -19.37
C GLY A 205 -2.30 14.44 -18.03
N VAL A 206 -1.01 14.59 -18.12
CA VAL A 206 -0.14 14.88 -16.96
C VAL A 206 0.46 16.25 -17.16
N LEU A 207 0.23 17.14 -16.22
CA LEU A 207 0.83 18.48 -16.17
C LEU A 207 2.04 18.46 -15.22
N GLU A 208 3.24 18.71 -15.78
CA GLU A 208 4.51 18.74 -15.07
C GLU A 208 5.30 19.97 -15.44
N ALA A 209 5.64 20.81 -14.48
CA ALA A 209 6.39 22.06 -14.71
C ALA A 209 5.85 22.95 -15.85
N GLY A 210 4.52 22.97 -16.03
CA GLY A 210 3.86 23.75 -17.11
C GLY A 210 3.75 23.01 -18.45
N VAL A 211 4.34 21.82 -18.59
CA VAL A 211 4.27 21.00 -19.82
C VAL A 211 3.18 19.94 -19.68
N LEU A 212 2.23 19.90 -20.61
CA LEU A 212 1.18 18.91 -20.70
C LEU A 212 1.63 17.73 -21.57
N SER A 213 1.53 16.50 -21.05
CA SER A 213 1.85 15.27 -21.77
C SER A 213 0.71 14.25 -21.63
N TYR A 214 0.58 13.34 -22.60
CA TYR A 214 -0.43 12.30 -22.65
C TYR A 214 0.25 10.92 -22.72
N PRO A 215 0.49 10.25 -21.57
CA PRO A 215 1.04 8.90 -21.57
C PRO A 215 0.12 7.91 -22.28
N ARG A 216 0.68 7.02 -23.09
CA ARG A 216 -0.09 5.95 -23.77
C ARG A 216 -0.30 4.72 -22.89
N GLU A 217 0.49 4.57 -21.87
CA GLU A 217 0.49 3.46 -20.91
C GLU A 217 0.52 3.98 -19.49
N GLY A 218 0.18 3.12 -18.55
CA GLY A 218 0.25 3.41 -17.13
C GLY A 218 -1.05 4.02 -16.56
N SER A 219 -1.16 3.94 -15.25
CA SER A 219 -2.19 4.64 -14.47
C SER A 219 -1.52 5.76 -13.68
N PRO A 220 -2.06 6.98 -13.64
CA PRO A 220 -1.48 8.06 -12.87
C PRO A 220 -1.23 7.61 -11.42
N GLN A 221 0.03 7.46 -11.04
CA GLN A 221 0.40 7.08 -9.69
C GLN A 221 -0.07 8.18 -8.73
N GLY A 222 -1.11 7.88 -7.91
CA GLY A 222 -1.74 8.86 -7.01
C GLY A 222 -3.23 9.13 -7.30
N GLY A 223 -3.79 8.61 -8.39
CA GLY A 223 -5.23 8.57 -8.62
C GLY A 223 -5.93 7.72 -7.55
N VAL A 224 -7.14 8.12 -7.15
CA VAL A 224 -7.92 7.40 -6.12
C VAL A 224 -8.30 5.99 -6.58
N ILE A 225 -8.55 5.81 -7.86
CA ILE A 225 -8.95 4.53 -8.46
C ILE A 225 -7.77 3.61 -8.77
N SER A 226 -6.56 4.16 -8.96
CA SER A 226 -5.39 3.41 -9.44
C SER A 226 -5.03 2.18 -8.60
N PRO A 227 -5.09 2.20 -7.25
CA PRO A 227 -4.82 1.02 -6.43
C PRO A 227 -5.80 -0.14 -6.66
N LEU A 228 -7.08 0.17 -6.92
CA LEU A 228 -8.08 -0.85 -7.20
C LEU A 228 -7.88 -1.45 -8.58
N LEU A 229 -7.63 -0.61 -9.61
CA LEU A 229 -7.33 -1.08 -10.96
C LEU A 229 -6.06 -1.97 -10.99
N ALA A 230 -5.05 -1.60 -10.21
CA ALA A 230 -3.85 -2.41 -10.00
C ALA A 230 -4.19 -3.79 -9.41
N ASN A 231 -5.07 -3.83 -8.41
CA ASN A 231 -5.50 -5.10 -7.83
C ASN A 231 -6.32 -5.95 -8.80
N VAL A 232 -7.22 -5.35 -9.59
CA VAL A 232 -7.97 -6.06 -10.64
C VAL A 232 -7.01 -6.65 -11.66
N TYR A 233 -6.03 -5.87 -12.11
CA TYR A 233 -5.03 -6.34 -13.06
C TYR A 233 -4.25 -7.55 -12.55
N LEU A 234 -3.66 -7.42 -11.37
CA LEU A 234 -2.86 -8.49 -10.75
C LEU A 234 -3.69 -9.70 -10.32
N HIS A 235 -4.96 -9.51 -10.02
CA HIS A 235 -5.87 -10.63 -9.75
C HIS A 235 -5.93 -11.60 -10.93
N TYR A 236 -6.13 -11.10 -12.14
CA TYR A 236 -6.21 -11.96 -13.34
C TYR A 236 -4.82 -12.39 -13.86
N VAL A 237 -3.83 -11.50 -13.80
CA VAL A 237 -2.50 -11.78 -14.33
C VAL A 237 -1.71 -12.75 -13.45
N LEU A 238 -1.83 -12.58 -12.12
CA LEU A 238 -1.03 -13.32 -11.13
C LEU A 238 -1.87 -14.25 -10.25
N ASP A 239 -2.87 -13.69 -9.52
CA ASP A 239 -3.54 -14.45 -8.45
C ASP A 239 -4.30 -15.66 -8.99
N LEU A 240 -5.20 -15.47 -9.97
CA LEU A 240 -5.95 -16.54 -10.61
C LEU A 240 -5.02 -17.51 -11.35
N TRP A 241 -4.10 -17.00 -12.15
CA TRP A 241 -3.13 -17.83 -12.86
C TRP A 241 -2.33 -18.72 -11.91
N PHE A 242 -1.88 -18.18 -10.77
CA PHE A 242 -1.14 -18.95 -9.79
C PHE A 242 -2.00 -20.06 -9.17
N HIS A 243 -3.24 -19.74 -8.78
CA HIS A 243 -4.12 -20.70 -8.11
C HIS A 243 -4.71 -21.75 -9.05
N GLU A 244 -5.11 -21.37 -10.27
CA GLU A 244 -5.81 -22.25 -11.19
C GLU A 244 -4.88 -22.99 -12.15
N GLU A 245 -3.76 -22.37 -12.55
CA GLU A 245 -2.87 -22.96 -13.54
C GLU A 245 -1.55 -23.46 -12.94
N VAL A 246 -0.94 -22.72 -12.01
CA VAL A 246 0.38 -23.07 -11.47
C VAL A 246 0.27 -24.12 -10.35
N LEU A 247 -0.50 -23.85 -9.29
CA LEU A 247 -0.60 -24.72 -8.13
C LEU A 247 -0.94 -26.20 -8.48
N PRO A 248 -1.90 -26.49 -9.39
CA PRO A 248 -2.23 -27.87 -9.74
C PRO A 248 -1.10 -28.63 -10.47
N ARG A 249 -0.13 -27.92 -11.04
CA ARG A 249 0.99 -28.50 -11.80
C ARG A 249 2.27 -28.65 -10.97
N LEU A 250 2.27 -28.18 -9.72
CA LEU A 250 3.40 -28.33 -8.81
C LEU A 250 3.43 -29.72 -8.18
N ARG A 251 4.63 -30.23 -7.93
CA ARG A 251 4.85 -31.49 -7.19
C ARG A 251 4.76 -31.27 -5.69
N GLY A 252 5.28 -30.15 -5.23
CA GLY A 252 5.27 -29.74 -3.83
C GLY A 252 4.14 -28.79 -3.50
N ARG A 253 4.07 -28.37 -2.23
CA ARG A 253 3.14 -27.35 -1.77
C ARG A 253 3.74 -25.97 -2.00
N ALA A 254 2.88 -25.01 -2.36
CA ALA A 254 3.29 -23.62 -2.53
C ALA A 254 2.17 -22.68 -2.08
N PHE A 255 2.53 -21.42 -1.86
CA PHE A 255 1.58 -20.33 -1.60
C PHE A 255 2.06 -19.02 -2.21
N LEU A 256 1.15 -18.12 -2.44
CA LEU A 256 1.38 -16.73 -2.86
C LEU A 256 0.91 -15.78 -1.76
N ILE A 257 1.69 -14.75 -1.43
CA ILE A 257 1.27 -13.61 -0.62
C ILE A 257 1.62 -12.32 -1.37
N ARG A 258 0.61 -11.48 -1.62
CA ARG A 258 0.74 -10.24 -2.38
C ARG A 258 0.22 -9.04 -1.60
N TYR A 259 0.98 -7.95 -1.64
CA TYR A 259 0.58 -6.64 -1.15
C TYR A 259 0.78 -5.58 -2.25
N ALA A 260 -0.27 -5.25 -3.00
CA ALA A 260 -0.20 -4.48 -4.24
C ALA A 260 0.70 -5.19 -5.29
N ASP A 261 1.75 -4.52 -5.74
CA ASP A 261 2.76 -5.01 -6.68
C ASP A 261 3.93 -5.77 -6.02
N ASP A 262 4.02 -5.74 -4.69
CA ASP A 262 5.04 -6.44 -3.89
C ASP A 262 4.51 -7.83 -3.50
N PHE A 263 5.19 -8.92 -3.89
CA PHE A 263 4.73 -10.27 -3.60
C PHE A 263 5.85 -11.29 -3.44
N VAL A 264 5.53 -12.33 -2.68
CA VAL A 264 6.41 -13.47 -2.45
C VAL A 264 5.66 -14.79 -2.70
N ILE A 265 6.38 -15.78 -3.21
CA ILE A 265 5.85 -17.13 -3.39
C ILE A 265 6.73 -18.10 -2.59
N GLY A 266 6.10 -18.89 -1.72
CA GLY A 266 6.78 -19.92 -0.94
C GLY A 266 6.61 -21.30 -1.56
N PHE A 267 7.70 -22.13 -1.56
CA PHE A 267 7.72 -23.47 -2.13
C PHE A 267 8.35 -24.48 -1.17
N THR A 268 7.85 -25.71 -1.20
CA THR A 268 8.50 -26.85 -0.52
C THR A 268 9.51 -27.57 -1.40
N ASP A 269 9.43 -27.40 -2.72
CA ASP A 269 10.26 -28.04 -3.74
C ASP A 269 11.06 -27.02 -4.56
N GLU A 270 12.35 -27.30 -4.80
CA GLU A 270 13.25 -26.40 -5.53
C GLU A 270 12.96 -26.36 -7.01
N GLN A 271 12.66 -27.50 -7.61
CA GLN A 271 12.40 -27.61 -9.06
C GLN A 271 11.11 -26.85 -9.43
N ASP A 272 10.10 -26.92 -8.56
CA ASP A 272 8.88 -26.15 -8.72
C ASP A 272 9.15 -24.64 -8.66
N ALA A 273 9.97 -24.21 -7.70
CA ALA A 273 10.36 -22.81 -7.57
C ALA A 273 11.15 -22.32 -8.81
N GLY A 274 12.08 -23.14 -9.32
CA GLY A 274 12.83 -22.85 -10.54
C GLY A 274 11.93 -22.72 -11.77
N ARG A 275 11.01 -23.66 -11.96
CA ARG A 275 10.04 -23.63 -13.07
C ARG A 275 9.14 -22.37 -13.03
N VAL A 276 8.66 -22.02 -11.85
CA VAL A 276 7.83 -20.80 -11.71
C VAL A 276 8.67 -19.55 -12.00
N LEU A 277 9.90 -19.46 -11.53
CA LEU A 277 10.81 -18.35 -11.83
C LEU A 277 11.05 -18.18 -13.35
N GLU A 278 11.11 -19.27 -14.13
CA GLU A 278 11.28 -19.23 -15.59
C GLU A 278 10.01 -18.79 -16.34
N VAL A 279 8.83 -19.19 -15.86
CA VAL A 279 7.55 -18.96 -16.54
C VAL A 279 6.95 -17.61 -16.16
N LEU A 280 7.15 -17.14 -14.94
CA LEU A 280 6.57 -15.91 -14.42
C LEU A 280 6.90 -14.68 -15.27
N PRO A 281 8.15 -14.43 -15.73
CA PRO A 281 8.44 -13.32 -16.63
C PRO A 281 7.70 -13.39 -17.96
N LYS A 282 7.53 -14.60 -18.53
CA LYS A 282 6.79 -14.82 -19.77
C LYS A 282 5.30 -14.51 -19.59
N ARG A 283 4.71 -14.91 -18.45
CA ARG A 283 3.31 -14.57 -18.11
C ARG A 283 3.13 -13.07 -17.98
N PHE A 284 4.02 -12.38 -17.28
CA PHE A 284 3.94 -10.93 -17.06
C PHE A 284 4.12 -10.16 -18.37
N ALA A 285 5.06 -10.56 -19.21
CA ALA A 285 5.32 -9.94 -20.51
C ALA A 285 4.09 -9.97 -21.44
N ARG A 286 3.27 -11.01 -21.38
CA ARG A 286 1.99 -11.10 -22.13
C ARG A 286 1.02 -9.96 -21.81
N TYR A 287 1.14 -9.37 -20.61
CA TYR A 287 0.30 -8.29 -20.12
C TYR A 287 1.09 -6.98 -19.99
N GLY A 288 2.17 -6.78 -20.73
CA GLY A 288 2.95 -5.56 -20.72
C GLY A 288 3.74 -5.30 -19.43
N LEU A 289 3.82 -6.27 -18.50
CA LEU A 289 4.54 -6.13 -17.25
C LEU A 289 5.95 -6.72 -17.33
N THR A 290 6.91 -6.09 -16.64
CA THR A 290 8.30 -6.55 -16.59
C THR A 290 8.71 -6.83 -15.15
N ILE A 291 9.30 -8.00 -14.92
CA ILE A 291 9.92 -8.37 -13.64
C ILE A 291 11.35 -7.83 -13.60
N HIS A 292 11.75 -7.27 -12.46
CA HIS A 292 13.10 -6.73 -12.29
C HIS A 292 14.10 -7.88 -12.11
N PRO A 293 15.04 -8.13 -13.05
CA PRO A 293 15.93 -9.29 -13.00
C PRO A 293 16.84 -9.29 -11.76
N ASP A 294 17.43 -8.14 -11.41
CA ASP A 294 18.41 -8.05 -10.32
C ASP A 294 17.79 -8.05 -8.92
N LYS A 295 16.49 -7.75 -8.80
CA LYS A 295 15.81 -7.69 -7.51
C LYS A 295 14.95 -8.93 -7.25
N THR A 296 14.56 -9.63 -8.29
CA THR A 296 13.85 -10.89 -8.17
C THR A 296 14.82 -11.99 -7.78
N ARG A 297 14.54 -12.68 -6.67
CA ARG A 297 15.49 -13.64 -6.09
C ARG A 297 14.79 -14.90 -5.64
N LEU A 298 15.38 -16.04 -5.95
CA LEU A 298 15.04 -17.33 -5.32
C LEU A 298 15.96 -17.53 -4.11
N VAL A 299 15.37 -17.61 -2.92
CA VAL A 299 16.08 -17.68 -1.64
C VAL A 299 15.87 -19.06 -1.00
N ALA A 300 16.95 -19.78 -0.70
CA ALA A 300 16.90 -20.99 0.12
C ALA A 300 16.52 -20.63 1.55
N PHE A 301 15.28 -20.92 1.95
CA PHE A 301 14.69 -20.49 3.23
C PHE A 301 14.22 -21.68 4.09
N HIS A 302 14.95 -22.77 4.06
CA HIS A 302 14.62 -24.00 4.80
C HIS A 302 14.84 -23.84 6.32
N ARG A 303 14.13 -24.65 7.11
CA ARG A 303 14.32 -24.73 8.56
C ARG A 303 15.74 -25.26 8.85
N PRO A 304 16.57 -24.53 9.66
CA PRO A 304 17.93 -24.98 9.98
C PRO A 304 17.97 -26.38 10.60
N ARG A 305 18.82 -27.26 10.09
CA ARG A 305 18.97 -28.63 10.57
C ARG A 305 19.98 -28.73 11.71
N SER A 306 21.00 -27.87 11.70
CA SER A 306 22.07 -27.83 12.70
C SER A 306 22.36 -26.40 13.14
N LYS A 307 23.27 -26.21 14.11
CA LYS A 307 23.71 -24.89 14.60
C LYS A 307 24.51 -24.10 13.55
N GLY A 308 25.18 -24.80 12.63
CA GLY A 308 25.98 -24.20 11.54
C GLY A 308 25.20 -23.93 10.26
N ASP A 309 24.00 -24.47 10.14
CA ASP A 309 23.13 -24.27 8.96
C ASP A 309 22.54 -22.85 8.95
N ARG A 310 22.84 -22.09 7.90
CA ARG A 310 22.45 -20.68 7.75
C ARG A 310 21.60 -20.50 6.50
N PRO A 311 20.29 -20.75 6.56
CA PRO A 311 19.39 -20.46 5.46
C PRO A 311 19.39 -18.96 5.13
N GLY A 312 18.99 -18.64 3.90
CA GLY A 312 18.87 -17.27 3.42
C GLY A 312 17.87 -16.43 4.21
N THR A 313 17.84 -15.16 3.89
CA THR A 313 16.88 -14.17 4.42
C THR A 313 16.29 -13.37 3.28
N PHE A 314 15.06 -12.90 3.42
CA PHE A 314 14.43 -12.03 2.45
C PHE A 314 13.70 -10.88 3.13
N ASP A 315 13.50 -9.79 2.39
CA ASP A 315 12.80 -8.60 2.87
C ASP A 315 11.40 -8.56 2.27
N PHE A 316 10.36 -8.42 3.11
CA PHE A 316 8.99 -8.22 2.66
C PHE A 316 8.30 -7.19 3.55
N LEU A 317 7.63 -6.22 2.95
CA LEU A 317 6.91 -5.13 3.63
C LEU A 317 7.76 -4.40 4.70
N GLY A 318 9.05 -4.23 4.43
CA GLY A 318 9.97 -3.52 5.31
C GLY A 318 10.51 -4.32 6.50
N PHE A 319 10.28 -5.64 6.50
CA PHE A 319 10.83 -6.57 7.49
C PHE A 319 11.74 -7.58 6.82
N THR A 320 12.88 -7.87 7.45
CA THR A 320 13.72 -9.02 7.10
C THR A 320 13.21 -10.26 7.84
N HIS A 321 12.86 -11.29 7.07
CA HIS A 321 12.44 -12.59 7.56
C HIS A 321 13.66 -13.51 7.66
N TYR A 322 13.78 -14.23 8.78
CA TYR A 322 14.91 -15.13 9.05
C TYR A 322 14.54 -16.23 10.06
N TRP A 323 15.21 -17.35 9.98
CA TRP A 323 15.07 -18.41 10.97
C TRP A 323 15.79 -18.06 12.27
N GLY A 324 15.12 -18.24 13.39
CA GLY A 324 15.67 -18.03 14.72
C GLY A 324 15.16 -19.05 15.73
N VAL A 325 15.54 -18.88 16.99
CA VAL A 325 15.11 -19.75 18.09
C VAL A 325 14.13 -19.00 18.98
N SER A 326 12.99 -19.61 19.27
CA SER A 326 12.00 -19.07 20.22
C SER A 326 12.53 -19.13 21.66
N ARG A 327 11.83 -18.51 22.62
CA ARG A 327 12.16 -18.64 24.04
C ARG A 327 12.06 -20.09 24.57
N LYS A 328 11.24 -20.91 23.92
CA LYS A 328 11.07 -22.35 24.23
C LYS A 328 12.06 -23.25 23.49
N GLY A 329 13.07 -22.71 22.81
CA GLY A 329 14.07 -23.49 22.08
C GLY A 329 13.67 -23.92 20.66
N ASN A 330 12.42 -23.70 20.23
CA ASN A 330 11.94 -24.11 18.91
C ASN A 330 12.50 -23.23 17.78
N ARG A 331 12.82 -23.83 16.63
CA ARG A 331 13.13 -23.09 15.40
C ARG A 331 11.87 -22.46 14.83
N VAL A 332 11.86 -21.14 14.70
CA VAL A 332 10.72 -20.34 14.22
C VAL A 332 11.19 -19.26 13.28
N ILE A 333 10.32 -18.85 12.36
CA ILE A 333 10.56 -17.68 11.52
C ILE A 333 10.39 -16.43 12.38
N LYS A 334 11.41 -15.59 12.40
CA LYS A 334 11.42 -14.28 13.07
C LYS A 334 11.44 -13.15 12.06
N ARG A 335 11.00 -12.00 12.50
CA ARG A 335 10.95 -10.76 11.70
C ARG A 335 11.69 -9.66 12.46
N LYS A 336 12.53 -8.91 11.75
CA LYS A 336 13.16 -7.69 12.27
C LYS A 336 13.00 -6.57 11.25
N THR A 337 13.02 -5.32 11.70
CA THR A 337 13.04 -4.17 10.79
C THR A 337 14.18 -4.31 9.76
N ALA A 338 13.88 -4.24 8.48
CA ALA A 338 14.88 -4.32 7.42
C ALA A 338 15.92 -3.22 7.57
N SER A 339 17.20 -3.54 7.36
CA SER A 339 18.32 -2.63 7.61
C SER A 339 18.20 -1.32 6.83
N SER A 340 17.77 -1.38 5.57
CA SER A 340 17.52 -0.21 4.72
C SER A 340 16.44 0.71 5.32
N ARG A 341 15.38 0.13 5.88
CA ARG A 341 14.27 0.87 6.52
C ARG A 341 14.69 1.49 7.84
N PHE A 342 15.45 0.76 8.64
CA PHE A 342 16.01 1.24 9.91
C PHE A 342 16.93 2.44 9.66
N THR A 343 17.93 2.30 8.79
CA THR A 343 18.89 3.36 8.46
C THR A 343 18.19 4.62 7.93
N ARG A 344 17.17 4.44 7.07
CA ARG A 344 16.34 5.53 6.56
C ARG A 344 15.60 6.27 7.67
N ALA A 345 14.97 5.53 8.59
CA ALA A 345 14.25 6.13 9.71
C ALA A 345 15.19 6.94 10.63
N VAL A 346 16.38 6.40 10.93
CA VAL A 346 17.40 7.08 11.73
C VAL A 346 17.90 8.36 11.03
N ARG A 347 18.14 8.30 9.70
CA ARG A 347 18.54 9.48 8.91
C ARG A 347 17.44 10.55 8.93
N ALA A 348 16.17 10.17 8.73
CA ALA A 348 15.05 11.10 8.77
C ALA A 348 14.91 11.80 10.13
N ILE A 349 15.16 11.10 11.24
CA ILE A 349 15.21 11.70 12.57
C ILE A 349 16.37 12.71 12.67
N SER A 350 17.54 12.34 12.19
CA SER A 350 18.72 13.23 12.24
C SER A 350 18.50 14.50 11.42
N ASP A 351 17.94 14.39 10.23
CA ASP A 351 17.63 15.53 9.37
C ASP A 351 16.54 16.42 9.98
N TRP A 352 15.53 15.82 10.58
CA TRP A 352 14.49 16.58 11.28
C TRP A 352 15.09 17.34 12.48
N CYS A 353 15.86 16.70 13.34
CA CYS A 353 16.52 17.34 14.47
C CYS A 353 17.44 18.47 14.04
N ARG A 354 18.19 18.29 12.93
CA ARG A 354 19.07 19.32 12.37
C ARG A 354 18.32 20.57 11.97
N ARG A 355 17.21 20.40 11.24
CA ARG A 355 16.42 21.52 10.70
C ARG A 355 15.62 22.23 11.80
N ASN A 356 15.15 21.50 12.80
CA ASN A 356 14.24 22.00 13.83
C ASN A 356 14.91 22.19 15.21
N ARG A 357 16.25 22.22 15.29
CA ARG A 357 16.98 22.39 16.56
C ARG A 357 16.68 23.71 17.26
N HIS A 358 16.18 24.72 16.54
CA HIS A 358 15.81 26.04 17.07
C HIS A 358 14.45 26.07 17.76
N LEU A 359 13.57 25.10 17.50
CA LEU A 359 12.24 25.03 18.10
C LEU A 359 12.27 24.87 19.63
N PRO A 360 11.19 25.21 20.34
CA PRO A 360 11.03 24.93 21.77
C PRO A 360 11.21 23.44 22.07
N LEU A 361 11.83 23.13 23.23
CA LEU A 361 12.14 21.73 23.59
C LEU A 361 10.87 20.86 23.74
N ALA A 362 9.77 21.44 24.21
CA ALA A 362 8.49 20.76 24.34
C ALA A 362 7.97 20.31 22.96
N ASP A 363 8.05 21.17 21.94
CA ASP A 363 7.61 20.86 20.59
C ASP A 363 8.48 19.80 19.92
N GLN A 364 9.81 19.89 20.15
CA GLN A 364 10.73 18.86 19.68
C GLN A 364 10.40 17.50 20.29
N ALA A 365 10.18 17.43 21.61
CA ALA A 365 9.80 16.19 22.30
C ALA A 365 8.47 15.64 21.80
N LYS A 366 7.47 16.51 21.61
CA LYS A 366 6.16 16.15 21.07
C LYS A 366 6.28 15.48 19.69
N VAL A 367 6.99 16.10 18.76
CA VAL A 367 7.18 15.57 17.40
C VAL A 367 8.02 14.30 17.38
N LEU A 368 9.12 14.22 18.15
CA LEU A 368 9.91 13.00 18.28
C LEU A 368 9.08 11.86 18.90
N GLY A 369 8.24 12.17 19.88
CA GLY A 369 7.29 11.23 20.45
C GLY A 369 6.28 10.71 19.43
N GLN A 370 5.74 11.56 18.56
CA GLN A 370 4.85 11.15 17.44
C GLN A 370 5.58 10.23 16.46
N LYS A 371 6.80 10.57 16.07
CA LYS A 371 7.63 9.75 15.15
C LYS A 371 7.96 8.38 15.76
N LEU A 372 8.27 8.30 17.05
CA LEU A 372 8.49 7.04 17.78
C LEU A 372 7.22 6.20 17.83
N ARG A 373 6.07 6.79 18.18
CA ARG A 373 4.78 6.08 18.17
C ARG A 373 4.43 5.55 16.78
N GLY A 374 4.57 6.36 15.73
CA GLY A 374 4.33 5.93 14.35
C GLY A 374 5.25 4.79 13.92
N HIS A 375 6.53 4.84 14.31
CA HIS A 375 7.47 3.74 14.04
C HIS A 375 7.06 2.45 14.79
N CYS A 376 6.69 2.54 16.05
CA CYS A 376 6.23 1.40 16.84
C CYS A 376 4.88 0.85 16.34
N ALA A 377 3.98 1.70 15.86
CA ALA A 377 2.69 1.28 15.31
C ALA A 377 2.85 0.36 14.09
N TYR A 378 3.88 0.59 13.26
CA TYR A 378 4.15 -0.27 12.09
C TYR A 378 5.13 -1.41 12.40
N TYR A 379 6.28 -1.10 13.02
CA TYR A 379 7.34 -2.08 13.26
C TYR A 379 7.20 -2.83 14.59
N GLY A 380 6.19 -2.52 15.40
CA GLY A 380 5.92 -3.10 16.71
C GLY A 380 5.31 -4.49 16.66
N ILE A 381 5.98 -5.45 16.01
CA ILE A 381 5.56 -6.86 15.92
C ILE A 381 6.35 -7.75 16.87
N THR A 382 5.78 -8.91 17.22
CA THR A 382 6.47 -9.93 18.03
C THR A 382 7.80 -10.32 17.40
N GLY A 383 8.87 -10.32 18.20
CA GLY A 383 10.22 -10.67 17.76
C GLY A 383 11.08 -9.49 17.32
N ASN A 384 10.52 -8.27 17.16
CA ASN A 384 11.24 -7.07 16.71
C ASN A 384 11.62 -6.09 17.84
N SER A 385 11.42 -6.44 19.10
CA SER A 385 11.64 -5.55 20.27
C SER A 385 13.05 -4.95 20.35
N THR A 386 14.08 -5.74 19.98
CA THR A 386 15.48 -5.28 19.94
C THR A 386 15.67 -4.14 18.94
N ALA A 387 15.13 -4.24 17.72
CA ALA A 387 15.23 -3.17 16.74
C ALA A 387 14.49 -1.91 17.18
N LEU A 388 13.31 -2.04 17.79
CA LEU A 388 12.54 -0.93 18.32
C LEU A 388 13.29 -0.21 19.46
N SER A 389 13.84 -0.96 20.41
CA SER A 389 14.63 -0.41 21.52
C SER A 389 15.88 0.29 21.02
N THR A 390 16.55 -0.29 20.00
CA THR A 390 17.70 0.33 19.36
C THR A 390 17.32 1.61 18.64
N PHE A 391 16.18 1.62 17.91
CA PHE A 391 15.68 2.83 17.24
C PHE A 391 15.40 3.96 18.25
N ARG A 392 14.71 3.67 19.36
CA ARG A 392 14.46 4.63 20.42
C ARG A 392 15.76 5.20 20.98
N ARG A 393 16.75 4.36 21.23
CA ARG A 393 18.08 4.77 21.72
C ARG A 393 18.79 5.69 20.74
N GLU A 394 18.75 5.38 19.44
CA GLU A 394 19.31 6.24 18.40
C GLU A 394 18.58 7.60 18.31
N VAL A 395 17.25 7.63 18.43
CA VAL A 395 16.48 8.89 18.48
C VAL A 395 16.96 9.78 19.63
N ILE A 396 17.14 9.21 20.84
CA ILE A 396 17.64 9.91 22.02
C ILE A 396 19.05 10.47 21.77
N ARG A 397 19.96 9.66 21.22
CA ARG A 397 21.35 10.06 20.91
C ARG A 397 21.41 11.17 19.86
N ILE A 398 20.61 11.09 18.83
CA ILE A 398 20.51 12.08 17.77
C ILE A 398 19.95 13.40 18.31
N TRP A 399 18.89 13.36 19.11
CA TRP A 399 18.33 14.55 19.74
C TRP A 399 19.37 15.26 20.61
N TYR A 400 20.06 14.53 21.49
CA TYR A 400 21.17 15.05 22.28
C TYR A 400 22.28 15.66 21.41
N LYS A 401 22.71 14.97 20.35
CA LYS A 401 23.74 15.45 19.41
C LYS A 401 23.39 16.82 18.83
N TRP A 402 22.15 17.01 18.39
CA TRP A 402 21.75 18.27 17.76
C TRP A 402 21.46 19.38 18.77
N LEU A 403 21.01 19.07 19.99
CA LEU A 403 20.88 20.02 21.05
C LEU A 403 22.25 20.54 21.52
N ARG A 404 23.25 19.67 21.60
CA ARG A 404 24.64 20.13 21.90
C ARG A 404 25.17 21.12 20.89
N ARG A 405 24.76 21.03 19.64
CA ARG A 405 25.18 21.96 18.55
C ARG A 405 24.40 23.28 18.54
N ARG A 406 23.28 23.32 19.28
CA ARG A 406 22.49 24.54 19.46
C ARG A 406 23.11 25.47 20.55
N HIS A 407 23.67 24.88 21.57
CA HIS A 407 24.22 25.61 22.74
C HIS A 407 25.71 25.90 22.59
N ARG A 408 26.13 27.13 22.90
CA ARG A 408 27.52 27.55 22.87
C ARG A 408 28.41 26.70 23.78
N GLU A 409 27.91 26.36 25.02
CA GLU A 409 28.62 25.61 26.04
C GLU A 409 28.50 24.09 25.94
N ARG A 410 27.94 23.56 24.87
CA ARG A 410 27.80 22.11 24.63
C ARG A 410 27.36 21.32 25.89
N PRO A 411 26.07 21.35 26.26
CA PRO A 411 25.57 20.78 27.53
C PRO A 411 25.98 19.32 27.70
N ARG A 412 26.26 18.95 28.98
CA ARG A 412 26.64 17.59 29.39
C ARG A 412 25.43 16.65 29.33
N TRP A 413 25.70 15.35 29.35
CA TRP A 413 24.65 14.32 29.36
C TRP A 413 23.72 14.44 30.58
N SER A 414 24.23 14.83 31.75
CA SER A 414 23.44 15.04 32.96
C SER A 414 22.32 16.08 32.78
N TRP A 415 22.60 17.18 32.07
CA TRP A 415 21.58 18.15 31.70
C TRP A 415 20.51 17.52 30.80
N PHE A 416 20.94 16.74 29.78
CA PHE A 416 20.01 16.09 28.86
C PHE A 416 19.19 14.99 29.55
N SER A 417 19.73 14.27 30.53
CA SER A 417 18.98 13.31 31.33
C SER A 417 17.84 13.97 32.11
N ARG A 418 18.08 15.14 32.71
CA ARG A 418 17.02 15.94 33.36
C ARG A 418 15.97 16.42 32.34
N LEU A 419 16.41 16.79 31.12
CA LEU A 419 15.50 17.14 30.03
C LEU A 419 14.59 15.97 29.63
N LEU A 420 15.13 14.75 29.53
CA LEU A 420 14.38 13.54 29.26
C LEU A 420 13.38 13.17 30.37
N GLN A 421 13.68 13.49 31.61
CA GLN A 421 12.71 13.34 32.72
C GLN A 421 11.56 14.32 32.59
N ARG A 422 11.82 15.56 32.19
CA ARG A 422 10.80 16.59 31.97
C ARG A 422 9.99 16.37 30.70
N TYR A 423 10.60 15.84 29.65
CA TYR A 423 9.99 15.56 28.35
C TYR A 423 10.26 14.11 27.95
N PRO A 424 9.57 13.15 28.59
CA PRO A 424 9.84 11.74 28.35
C PRO A 424 9.43 11.31 26.94
N LEU A 425 10.32 10.60 26.24
CA LEU A 425 10.02 9.99 24.96
C LEU A 425 9.35 8.62 25.17
N PRO A 426 8.37 8.26 24.34
CA PRO A 426 7.64 6.99 24.44
C PRO A 426 8.57 5.79 24.51
N MET A 427 8.19 4.78 25.27
CA MET A 427 8.88 3.49 25.30
C MET A 427 8.68 2.74 23.99
N ALA A 428 9.63 1.88 23.65
CA ALA A 428 9.48 0.95 22.54
C ALA A 428 8.50 -0.16 22.95
N ILE A 429 7.35 -0.24 22.24
CA ILE A 429 6.30 -1.20 22.53
C ILE A 429 6.01 -2.09 21.31
N THR A 430 5.65 -3.35 21.59
CA THR A 430 5.12 -4.27 20.58
C THR A 430 3.60 -4.12 20.57
N VAL A 431 3.05 -3.67 19.43
CA VAL A 431 1.61 -3.39 19.24
C VAL A 431 0.90 -4.63 18.67
N HIS A 432 1.56 -5.31 17.72
CA HIS A 432 1.02 -6.49 17.03
C HIS A 432 1.66 -7.75 17.59
N SER A 433 0.89 -8.53 18.35
CA SER A 433 1.37 -9.77 18.96
C SER A 433 0.67 -10.98 18.38
N VAL A 434 1.44 -11.92 17.84
CA VAL A 434 0.96 -13.24 17.40
C VAL A 434 0.41 -14.06 18.58
N CYS A 435 0.83 -13.74 19.82
CA CYS A 435 0.37 -14.46 21.03
C CYS A 435 -0.99 -13.99 21.56
N ARG A 436 -1.56 -12.90 21.04
CA ARG A 436 -2.88 -12.41 21.52
C ARG A 436 -4.07 -13.11 20.90
N VAL A 437 -3.89 -13.76 19.75
CA VAL A 437 -4.96 -14.50 19.05
C VAL A 437 -5.27 -15.86 19.70
N ALA A 438 -4.39 -16.36 20.57
CA ALA A 438 -4.58 -17.64 21.25
C ALA A 438 -5.45 -17.55 22.53
N ASN A 439 -5.88 -16.35 22.96
CA ASN A 439 -6.62 -16.10 24.19
C ASN A 439 -7.88 -15.23 23.99
N SER A 440 -8.43 -15.19 22.77
CA SER A 440 -9.73 -14.54 22.49
C SER A 440 -10.71 -15.53 21.90
#